data_c361aa00d7cb3d385f264c00191aa619
#
_entry.id   c361aa00d7cb3d385f264c00191aa619
#
_cell.length_a   1.000
_cell.length_b   1.000
_cell.length_c   1.000
_cell.angle_alpha   90.00
_cell.angle_beta   90.00
_cell.angle_gamma   90.00
#
_symmetry.space_group_name_H-M   'P 1'
#
loop_
_entity.id
_entity.type
_entity.pdbx_description
1 polymer ?
#
loop_
_entity_poly.entity_id
_entity_poly.type
_entity_poly.pdbx_seq_one_letter_code
_entity_poly.pdbx_strand_id
1 'polypeptide(L)'
;MKRLLPLVILISVIFTLASPSAFALDADGRAQPEVSAPAAILMEKETGTVLYEKNAHEPGFPASITKIMTMLLIVEDIEAGRLRLDDTVIASERAASFGGSCVYLEAGEQMSVSDMLKCIAVVSANDCAVAMAEHISGSEEKFVERMNKRAEELGLENTHFSNCSGLFDDGAHFTTAYDVALMSRELIKHDIIKDYTTIWMDSIRGGEFELSNTNKLAYWYPGCTGLKTGYTSASRYCLSATAERNGVEYIAVVMHCETSDSRNKDAEALLDYAFSSFRLCPLNDGVLLPDVHVELGRAENVRAEYTGDSVAVIPKGGEPEYKLELRRSVPAPVSKGDRLGTLTVSADGRTVAEVPVCAAEDVPRLGFFGFFARLAAGMFAI
;
A
#
# COMPACT_ATOMS: atom_id res chain seq x y z
N MET A 1 -65.94 -45.25 -40.05
CA MET A 1 -65.86 -44.00 -39.30
C MET A 1 -64.63 -44.05 -38.43
N LYS A 2 -63.48 -43.46 -38.86
CA LYS A 2 -62.23 -43.39 -38.11
C LYS A 2 -62.15 -42.00 -37.49
N ARG A 3 -62.16 -41.91 -36.15
CA ARG A 3 -61.99 -40.63 -35.43
C ARG A 3 -60.49 -40.34 -35.31
N LEU A 4 -59.98 -39.26 -35.92
CA LEU A 4 -58.66 -38.71 -35.72
C LEU A 4 -58.68 -37.84 -34.46
N LEU A 5 -57.80 -38.20 -33.48
CA LEU A 5 -57.54 -37.41 -32.30
C LEU A 5 -56.41 -36.42 -32.65
N PRO A 6 -56.53 -35.12 -32.42
CA PRO A 6 -55.41 -34.19 -32.62
C PRO A 6 -54.42 -34.28 -31.41
N LEU A 7 -53.16 -34.52 -31.71
CA LEU A 7 -52.05 -34.47 -30.79
C LEU A 7 -51.72 -33.02 -30.50
N VAL A 8 -52.03 -32.52 -29.32
CA VAL A 8 -51.60 -31.18 -28.85
C VAL A 8 -50.21 -31.32 -28.29
N ILE A 9 -49.20 -30.81 -29.04
CA ILE A 9 -47.82 -30.71 -28.55
C ILE A 9 -47.75 -29.45 -27.69
N LEU A 10 -47.63 -29.63 -26.37
CA LEU A 10 -47.36 -28.57 -25.39
C LEU A 10 -45.83 -28.25 -25.38
N ILE A 11 -45.44 -27.21 -26.10
CA ILE A 11 -44.06 -26.70 -26.04
C ILE A 11 -43.92 -25.87 -24.75
N SER A 12 -43.37 -26.48 -23.72
CA SER A 12 -42.93 -25.74 -22.51
C SER A 12 -41.63 -24.99 -22.81
N VAL A 13 -41.74 -23.71 -23.06
CA VAL A 13 -40.59 -22.80 -23.09
C VAL A 13 -40.10 -22.61 -21.67
N ILE A 14 -39.02 -23.31 -21.35
CA ILE A 14 -38.28 -23.05 -20.08
C ILE A 14 -37.55 -21.70 -20.24
N PHE A 15 -38.17 -20.65 -19.76
CA PHE A 15 -37.46 -19.39 -19.49
C PHE A 15 -36.54 -19.66 -18.29
N THR A 16 -35.27 -19.91 -18.55
CA THR A 16 -34.23 -19.76 -17.52
C THR A 16 -34.13 -18.26 -17.21
N LEU A 17 -34.81 -17.85 -16.17
CA LEU A 17 -34.55 -16.57 -15.52
C LEU A 17 -33.10 -16.62 -15.02
N ALA A 18 -32.16 -16.10 -15.82
CA ALA A 18 -30.87 -15.72 -15.30
C ALA A 18 -31.15 -14.66 -14.23
N SER A 19 -31.07 -15.07 -12.97
CA SER A 19 -31.11 -14.11 -11.86
C SER A 19 -29.98 -13.12 -12.11
N PRO A 20 -30.25 -11.82 -12.22
CA PRO A 20 -29.17 -10.85 -12.29
C PRO A 20 -28.33 -11.09 -11.02
N SER A 21 -27.03 -11.34 -11.18
CA SER A 21 -26.09 -11.35 -10.07
C SER A 21 -26.27 -10.03 -9.35
N ALA A 22 -26.75 -10.06 -8.13
CA ALA A 22 -26.84 -8.87 -7.32
C ALA A 22 -25.41 -8.46 -6.98
N PHE A 23 -24.88 -7.48 -7.69
CA PHE A 23 -23.61 -6.86 -7.34
C PHE A 23 -23.73 -6.28 -5.93
N ALA A 24 -22.79 -6.62 -5.06
CA ALA A 24 -22.66 -5.92 -3.80
C ALA A 24 -22.40 -4.44 -4.13
N LEU A 25 -23.14 -3.54 -3.50
CA LEU A 25 -22.90 -2.11 -3.62
C LEU A 25 -22.06 -1.67 -2.43
N ASP A 26 -21.11 -0.77 -2.69
CA ASP A 26 -20.42 -0.08 -1.62
C ASP A 26 -21.38 0.85 -0.86
N ALA A 27 -20.88 1.50 0.19
CA ALA A 27 -21.65 2.43 0.96
C ALA A 27 -22.19 3.64 0.15
N ASP A 28 -21.65 3.85 -1.06
CA ASP A 28 -22.02 4.92 -2.01
C ASP A 28 -22.90 4.43 -3.17
N GLY A 29 -23.33 3.15 -3.12
CA GLY A 29 -24.20 2.56 -4.13
C GLY A 29 -23.47 2.19 -5.42
N ARG A 30 -22.12 2.10 -5.41
CA ARG A 30 -21.33 1.62 -6.56
C ARG A 30 -21.24 0.11 -6.53
N ALA A 31 -21.27 -0.50 -7.70
CA ALA A 31 -21.05 -1.94 -7.83
C ALA A 31 -19.63 -2.29 -7.39
N GLN A 32 -19.52 -3.07 -6.33
CA GLN A 32 -18.23 -3.62 -5.89
C GLN A 32 -17.79 -4.76 -6.80
N PRO A 33 -16.47 -4.97 -6.97
CA PRO A 33 -15.97 -6.10 -7.73
C PRO A 33 -16.33 -7.42 -7.04
N GLU A 34 -16.70 -8.41 -7.83
CA GLU A 34 -16.86 -9.77 -7.33
C GLU A 34 -15.47 -10.40 -7.18
N VAL A 35 -15.06 -10.68 -5.95
CA VAL A 35 -13.74 -11.24 -5.61
C VAL A 35 -13.93 -12.62 -4.99
N SER A 36 -13.36 -13.64 -5.64
CA SER A 36 -13.45 -15.04 -5.19
C SER A 36 -12.46 -15.36 -4.06
N ALA A 37 -11.37 -14.58 -3.94
CA ALA A 37 -10.37 -14.74 -2.89
C ALA A 37 -11.01 -14.77 -1.50
N PRO A 38 -10.62 -15.72 -0.61
CA PRO A 38 -11.06 -15.75 0.78
C PRO A 38 -10.75 -14.50 1.57
N ALA A 39 -9.57 -13.90 1.35
CA ALA A 39 -9.19 -12.63 1.96
C ALA A 39 -8.64 -11.68 0.88
N ALA A 40 -9.06 -10.42 0.92
CA ALA A 40 -8.64 -9.42 -0.06
C ALA A 40 -8.71 -7.99 0.50
N ILE A 41 -7.88 -7.10 -0.04
CA ILE A 41 -7.91 -5.67 0.24
C ILE A 41 -7.46 -4.87 -0.99
N LEU A 42 -8.03 -3.69 -1.14
CA LEU A 42 -7.61 -2.67 -2.09
C LEU A 42 -7.30 -1.38 -1.33
N MET A 43 -6.10 -0.85 -1.50
CA MET A 43 -5.59 0.33 -0.80
C MET A 43 -5.00 1.33 -1.79
N GLU A 44 -5.18 2.62 -1.54
CA GLU A 44 -4.48 3.67 -2.28
C GLU A 44 -3.14 3.97 -1.58
N LYS A 45 -2.08 4.14 -2.36
CA LYS A 45 -0.69 4.24 -1.90
C LYS A 45 -0.41 5.48 -1.04
N GLU A 46 -0.78 6.68 -1.51
CA GLU A 46 -0.37 7.94 -0.86
C GLU A 46 -1.07 8.12 0.48
N THR A 47 -2.37 7.90 0.52
CA THR A 47 -3.19 8.12 1.72
C THR A 47 -3.30 6.90 2.62
N GLY A 48 -3.09 5.69 2.08
CA GLY A 48 -3.39 4.44 2.76
C GLY A 48 -4.90 4.16 2.89
N THR A 49 -5.73 4.89 2.14
CA THR A 49 -7.18 4.70 2.17
C THR A 49 -7.57 3.32 1.66
N VAL A 50 -8.32 2.58 2.47
CA VAL A 50 -8.89 1.29 2.08
C VAL A 50 -10.16 1.53 1.26
N LEU A 51 -10.20 0.96 0.05
CA LEU A 51 -11.29 1.14 -0.92
C LEU A 51 -12.17 -0.11 -1.04
N TYR A 52 -11.64 -1.26 -0.67
CA TYR A 52 -12.32 -2.54 -0.60
C TYR A 52 -11.63 -3.43 0.42
N GLU A 53 -12.41 -4.20 1.17
CA GLU A 53 -11.89 -5.23 2.05
C GLU A 53 -12.83 -6.42 2.16
N LYS A 54 -12.25 -7.61 2.31
CA LYS A 54 -12.93 -8.87 2.55
C LYS A 54 -12.04 -9.72 3.43
N ASN A 55 -12.46 -10.00 4.67
CA ASN A 55 -11.67 -10.77 5.65
C ASN A 55 -10.21 -10.31 5.73
N ALA A 56 -9.97 -8.99 5.56
CA ALA A 56 -8.62 -8.45 5.34
C ALA A 56 -7.72 -8.58 6.57
N HIS A 57 -8.30 -8.75 7.77
CA HIS A 57 -7.60 -8.86 9.05
C HIS A 57 -7.49 -10.31 9.57
N GLU A 58 -7.97 -11.29 8.82
CA GLU A 58 -7.86 -12.70 9.21
C GLU A 58 -6.42 -13.21 8.96
N PRO A 59 -5.73 -13.75 10.00
CA PRO A 59 -4.39 -14.29 9.83
C PRO A 59 -4.36 -15.52 8.93
N GLY A 60 -3.34 -15.60 8.09
CA GLY A 60 -3.12 -16.75 7.21
C GLY A 60 -1.64 -16.88 6.81
N PHE A 61 -1.31 -17.97 6.15
CA PHE A 61 0.06 -18.21 5.69
C PHE A 61 0.38 -17.33 4.47
N PRO A 62 1.48 -16.55 4.51
CA PRO A 62 1.83 -15.62 3.42
C PRO A 62 2.49 -16.30 2.21
N ALA A 63 3.08 -17.49 2.36
CA ALA A 63 4.02 -18.03 1.39
C ALA A 63 5.08 -16.97 1.00
N SER A 64 5.50 -16.92 -0.26
CA SER A 64 6.51 -15.98 -0.74
C SER A 64 6.09 -14.50 -0.76
N ILE A 65 4.86 -14.15 -0.33
CA ILE A 65 4.52 -12.74 -0.02
C ILE A 65 5.44 -12.20 1.09
N THR A 66 5.94 -13.05 1.97
CA THR A 66 7.00 -12.78 2.96
C THR A 66 8.16 -11.96 2.38
N LYS A 67 8.54 -12.23 1.13
CA LYS A 67 9.66 -11.56 0.47
C LYS A 67 9.44 -10.07 0.21
N ILE A 68 8.22 -9.56 0.40
CA ILE A 68 7.98 -8.11 0.40
C ILE A 68 8.78 -7.47 1.55
N MET A 69 8.71 -8.04 2.75
CA MET A 69 9.51 -7.56 3.89
C MET A 69 11.01 -7.78 3.67
N THR A 70 11.38 -8.90 3.05
CA THR A 70 12.80 -9.18 2.70
C THR A 70 13.34 -8.13 1.74
N MET A 71 12.60 -7.81 0.67
CA MET A 71 12.98 -6.77 -0.29
C MET A 71 12.97 -5.38 0.34
N LEU A 72 12.02 -5.09 1.24
CA LEU A 72 11.97 -3.82 1.96
C LEU A 72 13.25 -3.58 2.77
N LEU A 73 13.70 -4.55 3.57
CA LEU A 73 14.93 -4.43 4.35
C LEU A 73 16.17 -4.30 3.47
N ILE A 74 16.21 -4.98 2.31
CA ILE A 74 17.30 -4.85 1.33
C ILE A 74 17.35 -3.42 0.79
N VAL A 75 16.22 -2.90 0.34
CA VAL A 75 16.12 -1.56 -0.25
C VAL A 75 16.42 -0.47 0.77
N GLU A 76 15.90 -0.58 1.99
CA GLU A 76 16.22 0.34 3.09
C GLU A 76 17.71 0.35 3.43
N ASP A 77 18.39 -0.79 3.38
CA ASP A 77 19.84 -0.85 3.58
C ASP A 77 20.62 -0.22 2.41
N ILE A 78 20.12 -0.34 1.17
CA ILE A 78 20.71 0.32 0.00
C ILE A 78 20.57 1.85 0.12
N GLU A 79 19.39 2.35 0.41
CA GLU A 79 19.15 3.79 0.53
C GLU A 79 19.89 4.42 1.71
N ALA A 80 20.05 3.66 2.80
CA ALA A 80 20.86 4.09 3.94
C ALA A 80 22.38 4.00 3.71
N GLY A 81 22.83 3.54 2.53
CA GLY A 81 24.23 3.39 2.18
C GLY A 81 24.97 2.29 2.95
N ARG A 82 24.23 1.36 3.60
CA ARG A 82 24.81 0.20 4.27
C ARG A 82 25.07 -0.96 3.31
N LEU A 83 24.41 -0.96 2.17
CA LEU A 83 24.50 -1.97 1.12
C LEU A 83 24.57 -1.27 -0.23
N ARG A 84 25.34 -1.82 -1.17
CA ARG A 84 25.46 -1.31 -2.54
C ARG A 84 24.98 -2.36 -3.53
N LEU A 85 24.40 -1.92 -4.65
CA LEU A 85 23.91 -2.82 -5.70
C LEU A 85 25.02 -3.68 -6.32
N ASP A 86 26.25 -3.17 -6.34
CA ASP A 86 27.45 -3.83 -6.87
C ASP A 86 28.23 -4.65 -5.82
N ASP A 87 27.78 -4.67 -4.54
CA ASP A 87 28.40 -5.53 -3.53
C ASP A 87 28.24 -7.01 -3.91
N THR A 88 29.27 -7.79 -3.60
CA THR A 88 29.29 -9.23 -3.89
C THR A 88 28.69 -10.02 -2.73
N VAL A 89 27.63 -10.77 -3.00
CA VAL A 89 27.02 -11.73 -2.09
C VAL A 89 27.59 -13.12 -2.38
N ILE A 90 28.04 -13.82 -1.35
CA ILE A 90 28.57 -15.19 -1.47
C ILE A 90 27.51 -16.14 -0.91
N ALA A 91 27.05 -17.08 -1.73
CA ALA A 91 26.08 -18.08 -1.32
C ALA A 91 26.70 -19.08 -0.33
N SER A 92 26.06 -19.26 0.83
CA SER A 92 26.45 -20.29 1.80
C SER A 92 25.98 -21.68 1.34
N GLU A 93 26.50 -22.73 1.98
CA GLU A 93 25.97 -24.10 1.81
C GLU A 93 24.49 -24.17 2.20
N ARG A 94 24.06 -23.40 3.21
CA ARG A 94 22.67 -23.31 3.64
C ARG A 94 21.80 -22.68 2.55
N ALA A 95 22.16 -21.51 2.03
CA ALA A 95 21.42 -20.85 0.97
C ALA A 95 21.32 -21.75 -0.28
N ALA A 96 22.41 -22.38 -0.69
CA ALA A 96 22.47 -23.31 -1.83
C ALA A 96 21.61 -24.58 -1.62
N SER A 97 21.31 -24.95 -0.37
CA SER A 97 20.48 -26.14 -0.06
C SER A 97 18.97 -25.87 -0.11
N PHE A 98 18.54 -24.61 -0.31
CA PHE A 98 17.13 -24.27 -0.33
C PHE A 98 16.43 -24.83 -1.58
N GLY A 99 15.16 -25.22 -1.36
CA GLY A 99 14.30 -25.76 -2.41
C GLY A 99 13.16 -24.79 -2.78
N GLY A 100 12.22 -25.29 -3.56
CA GLY A 100 11.10 -24.52 -4.09
C GLY A 100 11.51 -23.64 -5.26
N SER A 101 11.08 -22.36 -5.27
CA SER A 101 11.52 -21.39 -6.27
C SER A 101 12.97 -20.98 -5.99
N CYS A 102 13.89 -21.33 -6.88
CA CYS A 102 15.33 -21.07 -6.73
C CYS A 102 15.96 -20.75 -8.08
N VAL A 103 17.11 -20.11 -8.05
CA VAL A 103 18.02 -19.98 -9.20
C VAL A 103 19.16 -21.01 -9.13
N TYR A 104 19.08 -21.92 -8.16
CA TYR A 104 20.02 -23.02 -7.93
C TYR A 104 21.45 -22.52 -7.69
N LEU A 105 21.58 -21.65 -6.67
CA LEU A 105 22.89 -21.18 -6.23
C LEU A 105 23.79 -22.34 -5.84
N GLU A 106 25.06 -22.30 -6.23
CA GLU A 106 26.07 -23.21 -5.72
C GLU A 106 26.75 -22.62 -4.47
N ALA A 107 27.17 -23.48 -3.54
CA ALA A 107 27.90 -23.02 -2.36
C ALA A 107 29.23 -22.34 -2.79
N GLY A 108 29.43 -21.10 -2.33
CA GLY A 108 30.54 -20.25 -2.72
C GLY A 108 30.33 -19.46 -4.01
N GLU A 109 29.19 -19.62 -4.69
CA GLU A 109 28.83 -18.79 -5.84
C GLU A 109 28.72 -17.32 -5.43
N GLN A 110 29.17 -16.43 -6.31
CA GLN A 110 29.19 -14.98 -6.10
C GLN A 110 28.26 -14.30 -7.09
N MET A 111 27.35 -13.49 -6.58
CA MET A 111 26.44 -12.65 -7.37
C MET A 111 26.36 -11.25 -6.79
N SER A 112 26.01 -10.28 -7.60
CA SER A 112 25.76 -8.92 -7.13
C SER A 112 24.47 -8.83 -6.28
N VAL A 113 24.38 -7.87 -5.36
CA VAL A 113 23.15 -7.53 -4.66
C VAL A 113 22.02 -7.28 -5.66
N SER A 114 22.32 -6.58 -6.76
CA SER A 114 21.34 -6.31 -7.83
C SER A 114 20.78 -7.58 -8.45
N ASP A 115 21.63 -8.57 -8.80
CA ASP A 115 21.16 -9.83 -9.36
C ASP A 115 20.38 -10.66 -8.34
N MET A 116 20.83 -10.67 -7.06
CA MET A 116 20.09 -11.34 -5.99
C MET A 116 18.70 -10.72 -5.81
N LEU A 117 18.58 -9.38 -5.75
CA LEU A 117 17.31 -8.69 -5.64
C LEU A 117 16.40 -8.96 -6.86
N LYS A 118 16.98 -8.97 -8.07
CA LYS A 118 16.29 -9.36 -9.30
C LYS A 118 15.70 -10.77 -9.19
N CYS A 119 16.49 -11.75 -8.74
CA CYS A 119 16.03 -13.13 -8.59
C CYS A 119 14.90 -13.25 -7.55
N ILE A 120 14.97 -12.50 -6.43
CA ILE A 120 13.94 -12.46 -5.42
C ILE A 120 12.63 -11.87 -5.97
N ALA A 121 12.71 -10.76 -6.70
CA ALA A 121 11.55 -10.08 -7.25
C ALA A 121 10.88 -10.85 -8.38
N VAL A 122 11.67 -11.32 -9.36
CA VAL A 122 11.17 -11.91 -10.62
C VAL A 122 10.74 -13.36 -10.45
N VAL A 123 11.66 -14.24 -10.02
CA VAL A 123 11.39 -15.68 -9.91
C VAL A 123 11.09 -16.13 -8.49
N SER A 124 11.08 -15.19 -7.53
CA SER A 124 10.79 -15.53 -6.12
C SER A 124 11.84 -16.45 -5.47
N ALA A 125 13.12 -16.30 -5.86
CA ALA A 125 14.20 -17.19 -5.45
C ALA A 125 14.37 -17.25 -3.92
N ASN A 126 14.22 -18.45 -3.33
CA ASN A 126 14.37 -18.69 -1.89
C ASN A 126 15.84 -18.68 -1.48
N ASP A 127 16.69 -19.31 -2.30
CA ASP A 127 18.14 -19.36 -2.12
C ASP A 127 18.76 -17.95 -2.10
N CYS A 128 18.35 -17.08 -3.03
CA CYS A 128 18.76 -15.67 -3.03
C CYS A 128 18.26 -14.90 -1.79
N ALA A 129 17.03 -15.16 -1.35
CA ALA A 129 16.49 -14.49 -0.15
C ALA A 129 17.31 -14.86 1.09
N VAL A 130 17.68 -16.13 1.26
CA VAL A 130 18.50 -16.60 2.38
C VAL A 130 19.93 -16.06 2.27
N ALA A 131 20.54 -16.11 1.08
CA ALA A 131 21.87 -15.55 0.86
C ALA A 131 21.95 -14.07 1.20
N MET A 132 20.94 -13.29 0.80
CA MET A 132 20.83 -11.86 1.16
C MET A 132 20.62 -11.64 2.66
N ALA A 133 19.77 -12.45 3.30
CA ALA A 133 19.54 -12.37 4.75
C ALA A 133 20.84 -12.63 5.55
N GLU A 134 21.59 -13.65 5.17
CA GLU A 134 22.89 -13.97 5.76
C GLU A 134 23.92 -12.87 5.50
N HIS A 135 23.98 -12.35 4.27
CA HIS A 135 24.92 -11.29 3.90
C HIS A 135 24.68 -10.00 4.71
N ILE A 136 23.42 -9.59 4.85
CA ILE A 136 23.05 -8.32 5.49
C ILE A 136 23.12 -8.41 7.02
N SER A 137 22.73 -9.55 7.63
CA SER A 137 22.56 -9.68 9.06
C SER A 137 23.50 -10.71 9.71
N GLY A 138 24.29 -11.42 8.92
CA GLY A 138 25.22 -12.47 9.36
C GLY A 138 24.54 -13.83 9.60
N SER A 139 23.20 -13.89 9.71
CA SER A 139 22.41 -15.12 9.67
C SER A 139 20.94 -14.82 9.31
N GLU A 140 20.20 -15.85 8.85
CA GLU A 140 18.76 -15.73 8.59
C GLU A 140 17.99 -15.38 9.87
N GLU A 141 18.35 -15.97 11.01
CA GLU A 141 17.69 -15.75 12.29
C GLU A 141 17.75 -14.25 12.70
N LYS A 142 18.91 -13.62 12.58
CA LYS A 142 19.07 -12.18 12.87
C LYS A 142 18.33 -11.30 11.84
N PHE A 143 18.25 -11.75 10.60
CA PHE A 143 17.46 -11.05 9.61
C PHE A 143 15.97 -11.12 9.93
N VAL A 144 15.47 -12.28 10.37
CA VAL A 144 14.09 -12.48 10.81
C VAL A 144 13.76 -11.63 12.05
N GLU A 145 14.69 -11.47 13.00
CA GLU A 145 14.56 -10.52 14.11
C GLU A 145 14.35 -9.09 13.58
N ARG A 146 15.10 -8.67 12.55
CA ARG A 146 14.90 -7.36 11.90
C ARG A 146 13.55 -7.27 11.17
N MET A 147 13.12 -8.34 10.51
CA MET A 147 11.80 -8.38 9.85
C MET A 147 10.68 -8.16 10.86
N ASN A 148 10.70 -8.85 12.00
CA ASN A 148 9.69 -8.70 13.05
C ASN A 148 9.74 -7.31 13.69
N LYS A 149 10.93 -6.78 13.96
CA LYS A 149 11.08 -5.41 14.46
C LYS A 149 10.50 -4.39 13.47
N ARG A 150 10.76 -4.57 12.16
CA ARG A 150 10.21 -3.66 11.13
C ARG A 150 8.70 -3.81 11.01
N ALA A 151 8.16 -5.02 11.20
CA ALA A 151 6.72 -5.24 11.26
C ALA A 151 6.07 -4.46 12.42
N GLU A 152 6.67 -4.47 13.61
CA GLU A 152 6.22 -3.67 14.75
C GLU A 152 6.27 -2.16 14.44
N GLU A 153 7.36 -1.66 13.83
CA GLU A 153 7.52 -0.26 13.45
C GLU A 153 6.47 0.19 12.41
N LEU A 154 6.04 -0.70 11.53
CA LEU A 154 4.99 -0.47 10.54
C LEU A 154 3.57 -0.65 11.09
N GLY A 155 3.42 -1.12 12.33
CA GLY A 155 2.11 -1.40 12.93
C GLY A 155 1.42 -2.63 12.34
N LEU A 156 2.18 -3.65 11.90
CA LEU A 156 1.63 -4.91 11.39
C LEU A 156 1.22 -5.79 12.57
N GLU A 157 0.04 -5.54 13.11
CA GLU A 157 -0.41 -6.13 14.39
C GLU A 157 -0.66 -7.64 14.33
N ASN A 158 -0.92 -8.16 13.11
CA ASN A 158 -1.24 -9.57 12.89
C ASN A 158 -0.23 -10.25 11.96
N THR A 159 1.05 -9.88 12.08
CA THR A 159 2.14 -10.43 11.28
C THR A 159 3.29 -10.90 12.16
N HIS A 160 3.76 -12.10 11.90
CA HIS A 160 4.98 -12.63 12.49
C HIS A 160 5.75 -13.47 11.46
N PHE A 161 7.04 -13.21 11.35
CA PHE A 161 7.94 -13.92 10.46
C PHE A 161 8.80 -14.91 11.24
N SER A 162 8.89 -16.16 10.77
CA SER A 162 9.82 -17.18 11.29
C SER A 162 10.94 -17.50 10.30
N ASN A 163 10.82 -17.03 9.04
CA ASN A 163 11.84 -17.18 8.01
C ASN A 163 11.75 -16.03 6.99
N CYS A 164 12.80 -15.84 6.18
CA CYS A 164 12.87 -14.72 5.21
C CYS A 164 12.25 -15.03 3.84
N SER A 165 11.87 -16.27 3.58
CA SER A 165 11.44 -16.71 2.24
C SER A 165 9.94 -17.01 2.13
N GLY A 166 9.28 -17.35 3.24
CA GLY A 166 7.89 -17.85 3.27
C GLY A 166 7.74 -19.28 2.73
N LEU A 167 8.82 -20.05 2.67
CA LEU A 167 8.75 -21.43 2.20
C LEU A 167 8.16 -22.37 3.24
N PHE A 168 8.43 -22.11 4.53
CA PHE A 168 8.06 -22.99 5.63
C PHE A 168 6.89 -22.39 6.42
N ASP A 169 5.80 -23.16 6.51
CA ASP A 169 4.60 -22.83 7.28
C ASP A 169 4.68 -23.60 8.61
N ASP A 170 5.30 -23.04 9.63
CA ASP A 170 5.52 -23.66 10.95
C ASP A 170 4.46 -23.27 12.00
N GLY A 171 3.40 -22.59 11.57
CA GLY A 171 2.33 -22.10 12.44
C GLY A 171 2.66 -20.80 13.18
N ALA A 172 3.94 -20.41 13.24
CA ALA A 172 4.39 -19.12 13.77
C ALA A 172 4.60 -18.08 12.65
N HIS A 173 4.51 -18.48 11.37
CA HIS A 173 4.70 -17.64 10.19
C HIS A 173 3.36 -17.26 9.59
N PHE A 174 2.86 -16.07 9.91
CA PHE A 174 1.53 -15.62 9.48
C PHE A 174 1.49 -14.11 9.20
N THR A 175 0.50 -13.70 8.44
CA THR A 175 0.18 -12.30 8.14
C THR A 175 -1.30 -12.16 7.76
N THR A 176 -1.76 -10.94 7.48
CA THR A 176 -3.10 -10.64 6.98
C THR A 176 -3.03 -9.93 5.65
N ALA A 177 -4.12 -9.88 4.89
CA ALA A 177 -4.17 -9.10 3.66
C ALA A 177 -3.95 -7.60 3.93
N TYR A 178 -4.44 -7.09 5.06
CA TYR A 178 -4.23 -5.72 5.49
C TYR A 178 -2.76 -5.42 5.77
N ASP A 179 -2.09 -6.26 6.56
CA ASP A 179 -0.67 -6.09 6.88
C ASP A 179 0.21 -6.21 5.63
N VAL A 180 -0.16 -7.13 4.71
CA VAL A 180 0.51 -7.22 3.39
C VAL A 180 0.36 -5.93 2.60
N ALA A 181 -0.81 -5.29 2.61
CA ALA A 181 -1.02 -4.01 1.94
C ALA A 181 -0.16 -2.90 2.56
N LEU A 182 -0.03 -2.85 3.90
CA LEU A 182 0.83 -1.89 4.59
C LEU A 182 2.31 -2.06 4.25
N MET A 183 2.84 -3.30 4.31
CA MET A 183 4.24 -3.53 3.96
C MET A 183 4.50 -3.35 2.46
N SER A 184 3.52 -3.63 1.60
CA SER A 184 3.60 -3.34 0.17
C SER A 184 3.65 -1.83 -0.09
N ARG A 185 2.78 -1.08 0.61
CA ARG A 185 2.74 0.38 0.56
C ARG A 185 4.09 0.98 0.96
N GLU A 186 4.72 0.45 2.00
CA GLU A 186 6.04 0.91 2.42
C GLU A 186 7.09 0.62 1.36
N LEU A 187 7.15 -0.63 0.84
CA LEU A 187 8.13 -1.02 -0.15
C LEU A 187 8.05 -0.19 -1.44
N ILE A 188 6.85 0.11 -1.94
CA ILE A 188 6.70 0.89 -3.19
C ILE A 188 6.92 2.40 -3.04
N LYS A 189 7.20 2.90 -1.83
CA LYS A 189 7.73 4.26 -1.63
C LYS A 189 9.17 4.39 -2.13
N HIS A 190 9.88 3.29 -2.18
CA HIS A 190 11.25 3.20 -2.67
C HIS A 190 11.23 2.93 -4.18
N ASP A 191 11.43 3.95 -5.00
CA ASP A 191 11.30 3.83 -6.46
C ASP A 191 12.20 2.76 -7.07
N ILE A 192 13.36 2.50 -6.48
CA ILE A 192 14.32 1.48 -6.93
C ILE A 192 13.68 0.09 -7.05
N ILE A 193 12.65 -0.24 -6.27
CA ILE A 193 12.06 -1.57 -6.33
C ILE A 193 11.32 -1.81 -7.64
N LYS A 194 10.78 -0.75 -8.25
CA LYS A 194 10.05 -0.82 -9.52
C LYS A 194 10.95 -1.29 -10.66
N ASP A 195 12.27 -1.00 -10.59
CA ASP A 195 13.26 -1.46 -11.58
C ASP A 195 13.37 -3.00 -11.63
N TYR A 196 12.95 -3.69 -10.56
CA TYR A 196 12.99 -5.14 -10.45
C TYR A 196 11.61 -5.79 -10.59
N THR A 197 10.58 -5.24 -9.96
CA THR A 197 9.25 -5.86 -9.92
C THR A 197 8.47 -5.75 -11.22
N THR A 198 8.83 -4.80 -12.08
CA THR A 198 8.23 -4.62 -13.42
C THR A 198 8.89 -5.50 -14.50
N ILE A 199 10.03 -6.12 -14.22
CA ILE A 199 10.71 -7.01 -15.16
C ILE A 199 9.78 -8.19 -15.47
N TRP A 200 9.45 -8.39 -16.76
CA TRP A 200 8.73 -9.59 -17.21
C TRP A 200 9.69 -10.77 -17.47
N MET A 201 10.75 -10.53 -18.21
CA MET A 201 11.79 -11.51 -18.51
C MET A 201 13.15 -10.85 -18.47
N ASP A 202 14.13 -11.54 -17.92
CA ASP A 202 15.54 -11.15 -17.87
C ASP A 202 16.42 -12.40 -17.74
N SER A 203 17.70 -12.23 -17.53
CA SER A 203 18.65 -13.32 -17.31
C SER A 203 19.71 -12.93 -16.27
N ILE A 204 20.38 -13.94 -15.74
CA ILE A 204 21.56 -13.83 -14.88
C ILE A 204 22.68 -14.71 -15.43
N ARG A 205 23.85 -14.68 -14.80
CA ARG A 205 25.03 -15.48 -15.20
C ARG A 205 25.41 -15.26 -16.66
N GLY A 206 25.43 -14.00 -17.13
CA GLY A 206 25.79 -13.65 -18.50
C GLY A 206 24.83 -14.16 -19.58
N GLY A 207 23.56 -14.43 -19.23
CA GLY A 207 22.54 -14.94 -20.16
C GLY A 207 22.32 -16.45 -20.08
N GLU A 208 23.05 -17.17 -19.22
CA GLU A 208 22.94 -18.63 -19.12
C GLU A 208 21.69 -19.09 -18.33
N PHE A 209 21.11 -18.22 -17.53
CA PHE A 209 19.92 -18.54 -16.76
C PHE A 209 18.82 -17.50 -16.97
N GLU A 210 17.72 -17.91 -17.59
CA GLU A 210 16.57 -17.05 -17.88
C GLU A 210 15.66 -16.92 -16.68
N LEU A 211 15.16 -15.71 -16.45
CA LEU A 211 14.19 -15.36 -15.43
C LEU A 211 12.87 -14.99 -16.08
N SER A 212 11.74 -15.51 -15.54
CA SER A 212 10.38 -15.14 -15.95
C SER A 212 9.56 -14.79 -14.74
N ASN A 213 8.90 -13.64 -14.76
CA ASN A 213 8.19 -13.13 -13.59
C ASN A 213 7.01 -14.05 -13.22
N THR A 214 6.95 -14.38 -11.93
CA THR A 214 5.85 -15.15 -11.35
C THR A 214 4.55 -14.34 -11.29
N ASN A 215 4.64 -13.00 -11.26
CA ASN A 215 3.53 -12.08 -11.40
C ASN A 215 3.24 -11.81 -12.88
N LYS A 216 2.29 -12.54 -13.42
CA LYS A 216 1.92 -12.40 -14.83
C LYS A 216 1.30 -11.05 -15.20
N LEU A 217 0.77 -10.29 -14.21
CA LEU A 217 0.24 -8.94 -14.43
C LEU A 217 1.32 -7.99 -14.95
N ALA A 218 2.58 -8.20 -14.63
CA ALA A 218 3.72 -7.46 -15.18
C ALA A 218 3.80 -7.53 -16.73
N TYR A 219 3.20 -8.55 -17.35
CA TYR A 219 3.19 -8.71 -18.79
C TYR A 219 2.01 -8.01 -19.47
N TRP A 220 0.79 -8.17 -18.93
CA TRP A 220 -0.41 -7.72 -19.66
C TRP A 220 -1.22 -6.63 -18.99
N TYR A 221 -1.05 -6.39 -17.66
CA TYR A 221 -1.88 -5.40 -16.98
C TYR A 221 -1.30 -4.00 -17.14
N PRO A 222 -2.00 -3.05 -17.79
CA PRO A 222 -1.47 -1.71 -18.05
C PRO A 222 -1.16 -0.97 -16.74
N GLY A 223 0.09 -0.48 -16.64
CA GLY A 223 0.54 0.27 -15.47
C GLY A 223 0.96 -0.60 -14.29
N CYS A 224 1.06 -1.92 -14.43
CA CYS A 224 1.54 -2.80 -13.37
C CYS A 224 2.96 -2.39 -12.93
N THR A 225 3.12 -2.11 -11.62
CA THR A 225 4.41 -1.79 -10.98
C THR A 225 4.95 -2.95 -10.13
N GLY A 226 4.18 -4.03 -9.99
CA GLY A 226 4.61 -5.22 -9.26
C GLY A 226 3.43 -5.98 -8.64
N LEU A 227 3.57 -6.61 -7.50
CA LEU A 227 4.70 -6.63 -6.56
C LEU A 227 5.22 -8.06 -6.35
N LYS A 228 4.42 -8.92 -5.69
CA LYS A 228 4.87 -10.26 -5.29
C LYS A 228 3.76 -11.30 -5.26
N THR A 229 4.07 -12.48 -5.79
CA THR A 229 3.22 -13.68 -5.70
C THR A 229 3.67 -14.59 -4.56
N GLY A 230 2.73 -15.41 -4.06
CA GLY A 230 2.99 -16.47 -3.11
C GLY A 230 2.20 -17.73 -3.42
N TYR A 231 2.78 -18.89 -3.14
CA TYR A 231 2.11 -20.18 -3.20
C TYR A 231 2.79 -21.21 -2.31
N THR A 232 2.03 -21.84 -1.44
CA THR A 232 2.30 -23.14 -0.84
C THR A 232 1.00 -23.94 -0.83
N SER A 233 1.04 -25.23 -0.50
CA SER A 233 -0.19 -26.02 -0.37
C SER A 233 -1.12 -25.49 0.74
N ALA A 234 -0.56 -24.92 1.80
CA ALA A 234 -1.31 -24.34 2.92
C ALA A 234 -1.84 -22.94 2.61
N SER A 235 -0.99 -22.05 2.07
CA SER A 235 -1.36 -20.66 1.74
C SER A 235 -2.23 -20.55 0.47
N ARG A 236 -2.24 -21.56 -0.40
CA ARG A 236 -2.83 -21.46 -1.74
C ARG A 236 -2.19 -20.32 -2.54
N TYR A 237 -2.89 -19.76 -3.52
CA TYR A 237 -2.36 -18.69 -4.38
C TYR A 237 -2.62 -17.32 -3.79
N CYS A 238 -1.52 -16.58 -3.54
CA CYS A 238 -1.55 -15.22 -3.02
C CYS A 238 -0.87 -14.25 -3.99
N LEU A 239 -1.28 -12.99 -3.96
CA LEU A 239 -0.67 -11.91 -4.75
C LEU A 239 -0.87 -10.58 -4.04
N SER A 240 0.20 -9.82 -3.88
CA SER A 240 0.14 -8.38 -3.76
C SER A 240 0.45 -7.81 -5.13
N ALA A 241 -0.53 -7.17 -5.77
CA ALA A 241 -0.40 -6.50 -7.05
C ALA A 241 -0.41 -5.00 -6.87
N THR A 242 0.46 -4.29 -7.59
CA THR A 242 0.49 -2.83 -7.61
C THR A 242 0.41 -2.32 -9.03
N ALA A 243 -0.27 -1.20 -9.22
CA ALA A 243 -0.35 -0.55 -10.52
C ALA A 243 -0.49 0.95 -10.36
N GLU A 244 0.15 1.70 -11.27
CA GLU A 244 0.14 3.16 -11.32
C GLU A 244 -0.40 3.64 -12.66
N ARG A 245 -1.35 4.58 -12.62
CA ARG A 245 -1.86 5.28 -13.82
C ARG A 245 -2.08 6.75 -13.49
N ASN A 246 -1.52 7.64 -14.31
CA ASN A 246 -1.66 9.09 -14.16
C ASN A 246 -1.24 9.61 -12.77
N GLY A 247 -0.18 9.03 -12.19
CA GLY A 247 0.35 9.43 -10.88
C GLY A 247 -0.45 8.93 -9.68
N VAL A 248 -1.44 8.03 -9.87
CA VAL A 248 -2.16 7.36 -8.78
C VAL A 248 -1.79 5.90 -8.77
N GLU A 249 -1.31 5.39 -7.64
CA GLU A 249 -0.90 4.00 -7.48
C GLU A 249 -1.79 3.28 -6.46
N TYR A 250 -2.30 2.11 -6.85
CA TYR A 250 -3.13 1.25 -6.01
C TYR A 250 -2.46 -0.08 -5.72
N ILE A 251 -2.82 -0.64 -4.58
CA ILE A 251 -2.33 -1.92 -4.06
C ILE A 251 -3.52 -2.85 -3.89
N ALA A 252 -3.54 -3.96 -4.62
CA ALA A 252 -4.54 -5.00 -4.50
C ALA A 252 -3.91 -6.27 -3.94
N VAL A 253 -4.32 -6.69 -2.75
CA VAL A 253 -3.86 -7.94 -2.14
C VAL A 253 -4.99 -8.94 -2.16
N VAL A 254 -4.69 -10.13 -2.67
CA VAL A 254 -5.61 -11.28 -2.65
C VAL A 254 -4.88 -12.50 -2.10
N MET A 255 -5.51 -13.19 -1.15
CA MET A 255 -4.90 -14.31 -0.45
C MET A 255 -5.79 -15.55 -0.50
N HIS A 256 -5.13 -16.71 -0.51
CA HIS A 256 -5.75 -18.02 -0.41
C HIS A 256 -6.64 -18.42 -1.58
N CYS A 257 -6.44 -17.84 -2.77
CA CYS A 257 -7.19 -18.18 -3.98
C CYS A 257 -6.97 -19.64 -4.38
N GLU A 258 -7.99 -20.26 -4.95
CA GLU A 258 -7.94 -21.67 -5.33
C GLU A 258 -6.97 -21.94 -6.50
N THR A 259 -6.89 -21.00 -7.44
CA THR A 259 -6.07 -21.13 -8.64
C THR A 259 -5.25 -19.88 -8.91
N SER A 260 -4.17 -20.02 -9.70
CA SER A 260 -3.40 -18.87 -10.19
C SER A 260 -4.24 -17.92 -11.05
N ASP A 261 -5.22 -18.46 -11.78
CA ASP A 261 -6.08 -17.65 -12.67
C ASP A 261 -7.09 -16.84 -11.89
N SER A 262 -7.74 -17.43 -10.85
CA SER A 262 -8.65 -16.70 -9.97
C SER A 262 -7.91 -15.59 -9.23
N ARG A 263 -6.71 -15.87 -8.70
CA ARG A 263 -5.83 -14.90 -8.07
C ARG A 263 -5.56 -13.67 -8.95
N ASN A 264 -5.18 -13.91 -10.21
CA ASN A 264 -4.90 -12.81 -11.14
C ASN A 264 -6.16 -12.02 -11.48
N LYS A 265 -7.29 -12.71 -11.78
CA LYS A 265 -8.57 -12.08 -12.09
C LYS A 265 -9.10 -11.22 -10.93
N ASP A 266 -8.99 -11.72 -9.70
CA ASP A 266 -9.43 -10.97 -8.53
C ASP A 266 -8.59 -9.70 -8.33
N ALA A 267 -7.27 -9.80 -8.48
CA ALA A 267 -6.39 -8.64 -8.40
C ALA A 267 -6.65 -7.62 -9.51
N GLU A 268 -6.87 -8.07 -10.76
CA GLU A 268 -7.27 -7.20 -11.87
C GLU A 268 -8.60 -6.50 -11.60
N ALA A 269 -9.62 -7.24 -11.12
CA ALA A 269 -10.93 -6.67 -10.82
C ALA A 269 -10.86 -5.59 -9.73
N LEU A 270 -10.03 -5.78 -8.70
CA LEU A 270 -9.79 -4.77 -7.67
C LEU A 270 -9.10 -3.52 -8.23
N LEU A 271 -8.04 -3.70 -9.03
CA LEU A 271 -7.33 -2.58 -9.63
C LEU A 271 -8.20 -1.82 -10.65
N ASP A 272 -8.97 -2.53 -11.47
CA ASP A 272 -9.90 -1.91 -12.42
C ASP A 272 -11.01 -1.13 -11.70
N TYR A 273 -11.53 -1.67 -10.59
CA TYR A 273 -12.47 -0.96 -9.73
C TYR A 273 -11.83 0.32 -9.18
N ALA A 274 -10.59 0.26 -8.67
CA ALA A 274 -9.88 1.43 -8.18
C ALA A 274 -9.76 2.51 -9.25
N PHE A 275 -9.18 2.15 -10.40
CA PHE A 275 -8.95 3.10 -11.50
C PHE A 275 -10.22 3.60 -12.16
N SER A 276 -11.31 2.86 -12.14
CA SER A 276 -12.59 3.33 -12.70
C SER A 276 -13.37 4.22 -11.75
N SER A 277 -13.27 3.98 -10.43
CA SER A 277 -14.18 4.55 -9.43
C SER A 277 -13.60 5.71 -8.63
N PHE A 278 -12.27 5.82 -8.51
CA PHE A 278 -11.62 6.78 -7.60
C PHE A 278 -10.56 7.63 -8.29
N ARG A 279 -10.28 8.79 -7.68
CA ARG A 279 -9.18 9.70 -8.03
C ARG A 279 -8.60 10.34 -6.78
N LEU A 280 -7.35 10.80 -6.86
CA LEU A 280 -6.79 11.69 -5.86
C LEU A 280 -7.31 13.12 -6.06
N CYS A 281 -7.57 13.79 -4.95
CA CYS A 281 -7.97 15.19 -4.91
C CYS A 281 -7.03 15.95 -3.96
N PRO A 282 -6.44 17.07 -4.38
CA PRO A 282 -5.72 17.96 -3.47
C PRO A 282 -6.64 18.45 -2.35
N LEU A 283 -6.14 18.42 -1.11
CA LEU A 283 -6.96 18.77 0.06
C LEU A 283 -7.09 20.28 0.28
N ASN A 284 -6.27 21.09 -0.35
CA ASN A 284 -6.20 22.53 -0.12
C ASN A 284 -6.34 23.37 -1.40
N ASP A 285 -6.85 22.78 -2.47
CA ASP A 285 -6.94 23.47 -3.76
C ASP A 285 -7.86 24.70 -3.67
N GLY A 286 -7.26 25.88 -3.85
CA GLY A 286 -7.98 27.16 -3.82
C GLY A 286 -8.46 27.65 -2.45
N VAL A 287 -8.19 26.94 -1.35
CA VAL A 287 -8.60 27.37 -0.01
C VAL A 287 -7.50 28.22 0.62
N LEU A 288 -7.76 29.53 0.73
CA LEU A 288 -6.84 30.46 1.37
C LEU A 288 -7.01 30.41 2.89
N LEU A 289 -5.88 30.34 3.60
CA LEU A 289 -5.84 30.43 5.06
C LEU A 289 -5.65 31.88 5.49
N PRO A 290 -6.60 32.49 6.22
CA PRO A 290 -6.38 33.76 6.88
C PRO A 290 -5.47 33.59 8.09
N ASP A 291 -4.71 34.64 8.42
CA ASP A 291 -3.96 34.70 9.66
C ASP A 291 -4.91 34.69 10.86
N VAL A 292 -4.47 34.08 11.97
CA VAL A 292 -5.25 34.01 13.22
C VAL A 292 -4.72 35.02 14.22
N HIS A 293 -5.64 35.82 14.82
CA HIS A 293 -5.27 36.82 15.82
C HIS A 293 -4.69 36.18 17.08
N VAL A 294 -3.55 36.76 17.58
CA VAL A 294 -2.88 36.29 18.80
C VAL A 294 -3.07 37.32 19.94
N GLU A 295 -3.90 36.95 20.89
CA GLU A 295 -4.16 37.81 22.06
C GLU A 295 -2.93 37.89 22.93
N LEU A 296 -2.48 39.15 23.20
CA LEU A 296 -1.28 39.44 23.98
C LEU A 296 0.02 38.84 23.39
N GLY A 297 0.03 38.54 22.08
CA GLY A 297 1.22 38.10 21.37
C GLY A 297 2.17 39.25 21.00
N ARG A 298 3.46 38.98 20.82
CA ARG A 298 4.41 39.98 20.26
C ARG A 298 4.04 40.37 18.83
N ALA A 299 3.63 39.39 18.01
CA ALA A 299 2.92 39.61 16.76
C ALA A 299 1.41 39.64 17.03
N GLU A 300 0.67 40.43 16.26
CA GLU A 300 -0.79 40.52 16.39
C GLU A 300 -1.50 39.32 15.78
N ASN A 301 -0.89 38.68 14.81
CA ASN A 301 -1.39 37.54 14.12
C ASN A 301 -0.33 36.45 14.01
N VAL A 302 -0.74 35.21 13.82
CA VAL A 302 0.09 34.07 13.45
C VAL A 302 -0.38 33.54 12.10
N ARG A 303 0.55 33.27 11.21
CA ARG A 303 0.27 32.65 9.94
C ARG A 303 -0.15 31.20 10.17
N ALA A 304 -1.21 30.79 9.48
CA ALA A 304 -1.69 29.43 9.50
C ALA A 304 -1.11 28.61 8.33
N GLU A 305 -0.87 27.31 8.55
CA GLU A 305 -0.45 26.36 7.52
C GLU A 305 -1.22 25.06 7.66
N TYR A 306 -1.39 24.33 6.54
CA TYR A 306 -1.92 22.98 6.54
C TYR A 306 -0.86 22.00 6.99
N THR A 307 -1.24 21.00 7.79
CA THR A 307 -0.35 19.93 8.25
C THR A 307 -0.98 18.58 8.01
N GLY A 308 -0.14 17.56 7.70
CA GLY A 308 -0.61 16.20 7.38
C GLY A 308 -0.74 15.97 5.88
N ASP A 309 -1.65 15.07 5.50
CA ASP A 309 -1.84 14.66 4.11
C ASP A 309 -2.22 15.84 3.21
N SER A 310 -1.70 15.84 2.00
CA SER A 310 -1.96 16.89 0.99
C SER A 310 -3.02 16.49 -0.03
N VAL A 311 -3.41 15.23 -0.05
CA VAL A 311 -4.40 14.64 -0.96
C VAL A 311 -5.38 13.73 -0.22
N ALA A 312 -6.56 13.53 -0.79
CA ALA A 312 -7.51 12.51 -0.37
C ALA A 312 -8.01 11.71 -1.57
N VAL A 313 -8.47 10.50 -1.32
CA VAL A 313 -9.17 9.70 -2.33
C VAL A 313 -10.62 10.10 -2.34
N ILE A 314 -11.12 10.49 -3.52
CA ILE A 314 -12.54 10.77 -3.71
C ILE A 314 -13.10 9.97 -4.90
N PRO A 315 -14.42 9.77 -4.95
CA PRO A 315 -15.06 9.17 -6.11
C PRO A 315 -14.82 9.96 -7.39
N LYS A 316 -14.67 9.26 -8.52
CA LYS A 316 -14.70 9.92 -9.83
C LYS A 316 -16.07 10.50 -10.09
N GLY A 317 -16.10 11.77 -10.50
CA GLY A 317 -17.35 12.53 -10.68
C GLY A 317 -17.86 13.22 -9.42
N GLY A 318 -17.32 12.90 -8.25
CA GLY A 318 -17.56 13.66 -7.02
C GLY A 318 -16.79 14.98 -7.05
N GLU A 319 -17.44 16.06 -6.62
CA GLU A 319 -16.79 17.35 -6.45
C GLU A 319 -16.45 17.55 -4.96
N PRO A 320 -15.22 18.01 -4.64
CA PRO A 320 -14.83 18.24 -3.25
C PRO A 320 -15.50 19.51 -2.73
N GLU A 321 -16.07 19.44 -1.54
CA GLU A 321 -16.56 20.56 -0.77
C GLU A 321 -15.61 20.83 0.39
N TYR A 322 -15.21 22.11 0.56
CA TYR A 322 -14.25 22.52 1.56
C TYR A 322 -14.93 23.36 2.64
N LYS A 323 -14.80 22.94 3.92
CA LYS A 323 -15.29 23.70 5.07
C LYS A 323 -14.11 23.99 6.01
N LEU A 324 -13.68 25.26 6.02
CA LEU A 324 -12.61 25.74 6.91
C LEU A 324 -13.21 26.24 8.24
N GLU A 325 -12.77 25.66 9.35
CA GLU A 325 -13.09 26.10 10.69
C GLU A 325 -11.81 26.56 11.39
N LEU A 326 -11.65 27.87 11.57
CA LEU A 326 -10.51 28.47 12.28
C LEU A 326 -10.99 29.16 13.57
N ARG A 327 -10.13 29.13 14.59
CA ARG A 327 -10.31 29.95 15.77
C ARG A 327 -10.19 31.43 15.39
N ARG A 328 -11.05 32.28 15.93
CA ARG A 328 -10.99 33.72 15.66
C ARG A 328 -9.77 34.36 16.31
N SER A 329 -9.39 33.89 17.50
CA SER A 329 -8.20 34.29 18.22
C SER A 329 -7.64 33.15 19.06
N VAL A 330 -6.37 33.23 19.42
CA VAL A 330 -5.67 32.33 20.33
C VAL A 330 -4.84 33.15 21.33
N PRO A 331 -4.74 32.74 22.61
CA PRO A 331 -3.89 33.43 23.58
C PRO A 331 -2.40 33.14 23.36
N ALA A 332 -1.56 34.15 23.55
CA ALA A 332 -0.10 33.92 23.55
C ALA A 332 0.37 33.25 24.85
N PRO A 333 1.46 32.46 24.83
CA PRO A 333 2.31 32.19 23.65
C PRO A 333 1.66 31.17 22.72
N VAL A 334 1.97 31.28 21.42
CA VAL A 334 1.64 30.29 20.40
C VAL A 334 2.92 29.66 19.95
N SER A 335 2.97 28.34 19.86
CA SER A 335 4.11 27.60 19.34
C SER A 335 3.83 27.12 17.91
N LYS A 336 4.88 27.03 17.10
CA LYS A 336 4.78 26.39 15.78
C LYS A 336 4.20 24.98 15.92
N GLY A 337 3.18 24.66 15.11
CA GLY A 337 2.46 23.39 15.16
C GLY A 337 1.22 23.41 16.09
N ASP A 338 0.98 24.47 16.88
CA ASP A 338 -0.24 24.57 17.68
C ASP A 338 -1.49 24.59 16.78
N ARG A 339 -2.51 23.80 17.12
CA ARG A 339 -3.72 23.66 16.33
C ARG A 339 -4.57 24.92 16.37
N LEU A 340 -4.76 25.56 15.22
CA LEU A 340 -5.57 26.75 15.02
C LEU A 340 -6.97 26.45 14.49
N GLY A 341 -7.14 25.30 13.80
CA GLY A 341 -8.40 24.94 13.20
C GLY A 341 -8.36 23.60 12.48
N THR A 342 -9.34 23.39 11.60
CA THR A 342 -9.49 22.21 10.77
C THR A 342 -10.11 22.61 9.42
N LEU A 343 -9.57 22.06 8.34
CA LEU A 343 -10.23 22.03 7.04
C LEU A 343 -10.88 20.66 6.88
N THR A 344 -12.21 20.62 6.81
CA THR A 344 -12.98 19.42 6.49
C THR A 344 -13.21 19.38 5.00
N VAL A 345 -12.83 18.27 4.36
CA VAL A 345 -13.08 18.02 2.95
C VAL A 345 -14.15 16.94 2.84
N SER A 346 -15.20 17.22 2.11
CA SER A 346 -16.32 16.30 1.87
C SER A 346 -16.46 16.04 0.37
N ALA A 347 -16.93 14.83 0.02
CA ALA A 347 -17.35 14.50 -1.34
C ALA A 347 -18.63 13.68 -1.26
N ASP A 348 -19.59 13.93 -2.13
CA ASP A 348 -20.92 13.28 -2.14
C ASP A 348 -21.61 13.31 -0.75
N GLY A 349 -21.44 14.42 0.00
CA GLY A 349 -22.03 14.63 1.33
C GLY A 349 -21.35 13.86 2.47
N ARG A 350 -20.19 13.26 2.25
CA ARG A 350 -19.40 12.54 3.26
C ARG A 350 -18.06 13.19 3.47
N THR A 351 -17.61 13.23 4.72
CA THR A 351 -16.25 13.66 5.06
C THR A 351 -15.25 12.61 4.54
N VAL A 352 -14.34 13.05 3.67
CA VAL A 352 -13.25 12.23 3.12
C VAL A 352 -11.90 12.50 3.77
N ALA A 353 -11.74 13.72 4.33
CA ALA A 353 -10.54 14.08 5.10
C ALA A 353 -10.80 15.22 6.07
N GLU A 354 -10.04 15.23 7.17
CA GLU A 354 -9.91 16.37 8.09
C GLU A 354 -8.45 16.77 8.18
N VAL A 355 -8.11 17.92 7.62
CA VAL A 355 -6.76 18.45 7.59
C VAL A 355 -6.57 19.41 8.75
N PRO A 356 -5.63 19.16 9.69
CA PRO A 356 -5.31 20.10 10.73
C PRO A 356 -4.72 21.38 10.14
N VAL A 357 -5.16 22.53 10.67
CA VAL A 357 -4.57 23.83 10.39
C VAL A 357 -3.84 24.27 11.64
N CYS A 358 -2.53 24.51 11.51
CA CYS A 358 -1.64 24.78 12.62
C CYS A 358 -0.89 26.11 12.45
N ALA A 359 -0.28 26.57 13.53
CA ALA A 359 0.59 27.76 13.53
C ALA A 359 1.88 27.46 12.76
N ALA A 360 2.21 28.29 11.77
CA ALA A 360 3.41 28.16 10.96
C ALA A 360 4.69 28.64 11.67
N GLU A 361 4.52 29.39 12.77
CA GLU A 361 5.61 30.05 13.49
C GLU A 361 5.29 30.27 14.98
N ASP A 362 6.32 30.55 15.78
CA ASP A 362 6.18 30.87 17.19
C ASP A 362 5.78 32.34 17.36
N VAL A 363 4.79 32.60 18.22
CA VAL A 363 4.42 33.95 18.67
C VAL A 363 4.56 34.04 20.18
N PRO A 364 5.70 34.59 20.69
CA PRO A 364 5.90 34.79 22.11
C PRO A 364 4.89 35.76 22.71
N ARG A 365 4.61 35.64 24.00
CA ARG A 365 3.79 36.60 24.73
C ARG A 365 4.43 37.96 24.83
N LEU A 366 3.64 39.03 24.76
CA LEU A 366 4.06 40.39 25.06
C LEU A 366 4.55 40.46 26.50
N GLY A 367 5.74 41.05 26.70
CA GLY A 367 6.22 41.41 28.03
C GLY A 367 5.47 42.63 28.58
N PHE A 368 5.64 42.88 29.87
CA PHE A 368 4.99 43.98 30.59
C PHE A 368 5.10 45.35 29.89
N PHE A 369 6.29 45.73 29.48
CA PHE A 369 6.51 47.00 28.78
C PHE A 369 5.91 47.05 27.37
N GLY A 370 5.88 45.91 26.66
CA GLY A 370 5.27 45.80 25.33
C GLY A 370 3.75 45.96 25.41
N PHE A 371 3.12 45.45 26.46
CA PHE A 371 1.70 45.60 26.69
C PHE A 371 1.30 47.09 26.90
N PHE A 372 2.03 47.83 27.75
CA PHE A 372 1.79 49.28 27.96
C PHE A 372 2.07 50.10 26.70
N ALA A 373 3.11 49.78 25.93
CA ALA A 373 3.36 50.48 24.69
C ALA A 373 2.23 50.29 23.65
N ARG A 374 1.65 49.07 23.56
CA ARG A 374 0.49 48.80 22.68
C ARG A 374 -0.78 49.52 23.15
N LEU A 375 -1.05 49.58 24.47
CA LEU A 375 -2.14 50.34 25.02
C LEU A 375 -2.01 51.85 24.68
N ALA A 376 -0.83 52.44 24.88
CA ALA A 376 -0.58 53.82 24.56
C ALA A 376 -0.79 54.11 23.06
N ALA A 377 -0.27 53.24 22.18
CA ALA A 377 -0.44 53.39 20.72
C ALA A 377 -1.95 53.35 20.33
N GLY A 378 -2.73 52.47 20.94
CA GLY A 378 -4.18 52.38 20.70
C GLY A 378 -4.96 53.62 21.17
N MET A 379 -4.48 54.36 22.19
CA MET A 379 -5.11 55.60 22.67
C MET A 379 -4.88 56.82 21.77
N PHE A 380 -3.82 56.75 20.91
CA PHE A 380 -3.47 57.84 19.98
C PHE A 380 -3.91 57.57 18.54
N ALA A 381 -4.53 56.43 18.27
CA ALA A 381 -4.98 55.98 16.93
C ALA A 381 -6.49 56.27 16.69
N ILE A 382 -7.13 57.19 17.48
CA ILE A 382 -8.47 57.69 17.30
C ILE A 382 -8.49 59.00 16.54
#